data_ff46619102112b5ae4febc9579f38824
#
_entry.id   ff46619102112b5ae4febc9579f38824
#
_cell.length_a   1.000
_cell.length_b   1.000
_cell.length_c   1.000
_cell.angle_alpha   90.00
_cell.angle_beta   90.00
_cell.angle_gamma   90.00
#
_symmetry.space_group_name_H-M   'P 1'
#
loop_
_entity.id
_entity.type
_entity.pdbx_description
1 polymer ?
#
loop_
_entity_poly.entity_id
_entity_poly.type
_entity_poly.pdbx_seq_one_letter_code
_entity_poly.pdbx_strand_id
1 'polypeptide(L)'
;MSLAELAEKGADTDLLREMIQFVAQRMMEMDAESLCAAAYGERSPDRANSRNGYRERLWETRSGSVDLRIPKLRKGSYFPGFLEPRRTAEKALAAVIQEAYIQGVSTRSVDELVKAMGMSGISKSQVSRLCGEIDERVHAFLDRPIEGDWPYLWIDATYVKVREAGRIVSVAVIIAIAVNTDGVREVLGMSVGPSEAEPFWTNFLRSLTRRGLRGVKLVISDAHEGLKAAAAKVLKVHLATRRVHFIRNALAHAGKGQRQMVLAMINTVFAQDTSEAAIAQWRTVADQLRGKFPKLSGLMDKSEADVLSFLSFPKAHRTQIHSTNPLERLNAEVKRRTDVVGIFPNDASITRLVGALLLEQNDEWQLQRRYMQLEGLQALSDNQTARLSAVVN
;
A
#
# COMPACT_ATOMS: atom_id res chain seq x y z
N MET A 1 30.80 12.41 -17.09
CA MET A 1 30.98 11.35 -16.08
C MET A 1 30.42 10.06 -16.65
N SER A 2 31.21 8.99 -16.69
CA SER A 2 30.79 7.68 -17.23
C SER A 2 30.21 6.80 -16.11
N LEU A 3 29.41 5.79 -16.48
CA LEU A 3 28.88 4.80 -15.51
C LEU A 3 29.99 4.05 -14.77
N ALA A 4 31.15 3.88 -15.40
CA ALA A 4 32.32 3.24 -14.79
C ALA A 4 32.94 4.10 -13.68
N GLU A 5 33.05 5.42 -13.88
CA GLU A 5 33.53 6.37 -12.86
C GLU A 5 32.59 6.46 -11.64
N LEU A 6 31.28 6.22 -11.85
CA LEU A 6 30.30 6.17 -10.78
C LEU A 6 30.38 4.88 -9.97
N ALA A 7 30.68 3.74 -10.61
CA ALA A 7 30.77 2.44 -9.94
C ALA A 7 32.00 2.30 -9.02
N GLU A 8 33.04 3.08 -9.25
CA GLU A 8 34.26 3.07 -8.43
C GLU A 8 34.16 3.81 -7.10
N LYS A 9 33.13 4.67 -6.93
CA LYS A 9 32.97 5.56 -5.75
C LYS A 9 32.35 4.90 -4.51
N GLY A 10 31.91 3.65 -4.57
CA GLY A 10 31.35 2.94 -3.41
C GLY A 10 29.88 3.30 -3.05
N ALA A 11 29.28 2.60 -2.09
CA ALA A 11 27.84 2.66 -1.77
C ALA A 11 27.46 3.86 -0.88
N ASP A 12 27.74 5.09 -1.29
CA ASP A 12 27.30 6.29 -0.59
C ASP A 12 25.97 6.79 -1.16
N THR A 13 25.13 7.39 -0.30
CA THR A 13 23.83 8.00 -0.68
C THR A 13 24.01 9.09 -1.74
N ASP A 14 25.13 9.79 -1.72
CA ASP A 14 25.45 10.82 -2.71
C ASP A 14 25.76 10.20 -4.08
N LEU A 15 26.46 9.08 -4.11
CA LEU A 15 26.69 8.32 -5.35
C LEU A 15 25.37 7.84 -5.98
N LEU A 16 24.46 7.30 -5.17
CA LEU A 16 23.17 6.84 -5.67
C LEU A 16 22.35 8.01 -6.25
N ARG A 17 22.42 9.18 -5.64
CA ARG A 17 21.79 10.41 -6.15
C ARG A 17 22.38 10.83 -7.49
N GLU A 18 23.72 10.85 -7.63
CA GLU A 18 24.41 11.16 -8.87
C GLU A 18 24.09 10.15 -9.99
N MET A 19 24.01 8.85 -9.65
CA MET A 19 23.59 7.81 -10.60
C MET A 19 22.16 8.03 -11.08
N ILE A 20 21.21 8.30 -10.17
CA ILE A 20 19.82 8.58 -10.51
C ILE A 20 19.74 9.81 -11.44
N GLN A 21 20.48 10.87 -11.13
CA GLN A 21 20.54 12.09 -11.95
C GLN A 21 21.07 11.78 -13.35
N PHE A 22 22.17 11.05 -13.44
CA PHE A 22 22.80 10.69 -14.72
C PHE A 22 21.87 9.84 -15.59
N VAL A 23 21.26 8.79 -15.02
CA VAL A 23 20.33 7.91 -15.76
C VAL A 23 19.09 8.68 -16.20
N ALA A 24 18.47 9.46 -15.32
CA ALA A 24 17.31 10.26 -15.64
C ALA A 24 17.60 11.27 -16.76
N GLN A 25 18.75 11.96 -16.68
CA GLN A 25 19.18 12.91 -17.71
C GLN A 25 19.39 12.22 -19.07
N ARG A 26 20.03 11.04 -19.07
CA ARG A 26 20.26 10.25 -20.28
C ARG A 26 18.96 9.76 -20.92
N MET A 27 18.00 9.30 -20.12
CA MET A 27 16.68 8.89 -20.60
C MET A 27 15.97 10.07 -21.28
N MET A 28 15.97 11.25 -20.67
CA MET A 28 15.36 12.45 -21.24
C MET A 28 16.02 12.88 -22.57
N GLU A 29 17.33 12.70 -22.67
CA GLU A 29 18.06 12.99 -23.92
C GLU A 29 17.68 12.03 -25.03
N MET A 30 17.60 10.74 -24.74
CA MET A 30 17.15 9.72 -25.71
C MET A 30 15.73 9.95 -26.19
N ASP A 31 14.81 10.26 -25.27
CA ASP A 31 13.43 10.60 -25.62
C ASP A 31 13.37 11.83 -26.53
N ALA A 32 14.12 12.89 -26.19
CA ALA A 32 14.17 14.11 -27.00
C ALA A 32 14.81 13.89 -28.38
N GLU A 33 15.80 13.00 -28.48
CA GLU A 33 16.40 12.57 -29.77
C GLU A 33 15.38 11.82 -30.62
N SER A 34 14.63 10.90 -30.04
CA SER A 34 13.55 10.18 -30.71
C SER A 34 12.47 11.12 -31.23
N LEU A 35 12.02 12.08 -30.41
CA LEU A 35 11.01 13.08 -30.81
C LEU A 35 11.51 14.08 -31.85
N CYS A 36 12.82 14.28 -31.93
CA CYS A 36 13.44 15.14 -32.92
C CYS A 36 13.80 14.39 -34.22
N ALA A 37 13.77 13.06 -34.21
CA ALA A 37 14.23 12.17 -35.28
C ALA A 37 15.71 12.45 -35.72
N ALA A 38 16.52 13.03 -34.85
CA ALA A 38 17.94 13.29 -35.08
C ALA A 38 18.64 13.62 -33.75
N ALA A 39 19.93 13.27 -33.63
CA ALA A 39 20.74 13.60 -32.47
C ALA A 39 20.99 15.10 -32.29
N TYR A 40 21.40 15.49 -31.07
CA TYR A 40 21.71 16.90 -30.78
C TYR A 40 22.86 17.42 -31.66
N GLY A 41 22.61 18.52 -32.39
CA GLY A 41 23.61 19.13 -33.28
C GLY A 41 23.75 18.45 -34.66
N GLU A 42 23.16 17.28 -34.88
CA GLU A 42 23.18 16.61 -36.19
C GLU A 42 22.32 17.32 -37.22
N ARG A 43 22.82 17.44 -38.45
CA ARG A 43 22.07 17.95 -39.60
C ARG A 43 21.51 16.75 -40.36
N SER A 44 20.22 16.43 -40.17
CA SER A 44 19.53 15.34 -40.85
C SER A 44 18.32 15.87 -41.61
N PRO A 45 18.06 15.40 -42.84
CA PRO A 45 16.86 15.75 -43.60
C PRO A 45 15.58 15.22 -42.94
N ASP A 46 15.69 14.16 -42.11
CA ASP A 46 14.58 13.53 -41.41
C ASP A 46 14.23 14.21 -40.08
N ARG A 47 14.93 15.31 -39.75
CA ARG A 47 14.69 16.04 -38.51
C ARG A 47 13.27 16.58 -38.42
N ALA A 48 12.43 16.00 -37.53
CA ALA A 48 11.05 16.41 -37.31
C ALA A 48 10.90 17.60 -36.36
N ASN A 49 11.84 17.80 -35.41
CA ASN A 49 11.81 18.83 -34.40
C ASN A 49 13.24 19.22 -33.95
N SER A 50 13.35 20.27 -33.13
CA SER A 50 14.63 20.70 -32.56
C SER A 50 14.45 21.11 -31.10
N ARG A 51 15.54 20.95 -30.33
CA ARG A 51 15.58 21.36 -28.91
C ARG A 51 15.66 22.90 -28.83
N ASN A 52 15.03 23.44 -27.78
CA ASN A 52 15.00 24.90 -27.50
C ASN A 52 15.39 25.13 -26.02
N GLY A 53 16.59 24.69 -25.65
CA GLY A 53 17.10 24.83 -24.30
C GLY A 53 16.52 23.79 -23.32
N TYR A 54 16.66 24.11 -22.06
CA TYR A 54 16.23 23.22 -20.94
C TYR A 54 15.36 24.02 -19.95
N ARG A 55 14.59 23.30 -19.14
CA ARG A 55 13.98 23.83 -17.92
C ARG A 55 14.54 23.02 -16.74
N GLU A 56 14.86 23.69 -15.66
CA GLU A 56 15.32 23.07 -14.44
C GLU A 56 14.13 22.64 -13.60
N ARG A 57 14.27 21.48 -12.95
CA ARG A 57 13.27 20.93 -12.02
C ARG A 57 13.96 20.12 -10.95
N LEU A 58 13.62 20.39 -9.69
CA LEU A 58 13.99 19.58 -8.56
C LEU A 58 13.07 18.35 -8.50
N TRP A 59 13.69 17.16 -8.41
CA TRP A 59 12.97 15.89 -8.30
C TRP A 59 13.33 15.23 -6.98
N GLU A 60 12.33 15.08 -6.11
CA GLU A 60 12.49 14.43 -4.82
C GLU A 60 12.49 12.90 -5.00
N THR A 61 13.61 12.27 -4.64
CA THR A 61 13.78 10.82 -4.67
C THR A 61 14.02 10.28 -3.26
N ARG A 62 14.01 8.96 -3.08
CA ARG A 62 14.36 8.33 -1.80
C ARG A 62 15.83 8.56 -1.40
N SER A 63 16.69 8.90 -2.35
CA SER A 63 18.10 9.20 -2.14
C SER A 63 18.37 10.69 -1.97
N GLY A 64 17.31 11.52 -1.86
CA GLY A 64 17.38 12.97 -1.78
C GLY A 64 16.95 13.66 -3.06
N SER A 65 17.03 14.99 -3.06
CA SER A 65 16.65 15.85 -4.18
C SER A 65 17.66 15.77 -5.31
N VAL A 66 17.16 15.64 -6.53
CA VAL A 66 17.94 15.55 -7.78
C VAL A 66 17.56 16.70 -8.69
N ASP A 67 18.55 17.45 -9.17
CA ASP A 67 18.32 18.50 -10.15
C ASP A 67 18.25 17.93 -11.56
N LEU A 68 17.13 18.11 -12.23
CA LEU A 68 16.91 17.65 -13.61
C LEU A 68 16.83 18.82 -14.57
N ARG A 69 17.50 18.66 -15.73
CA ARG A 69 17.44 19.58 -16.86
C ARG A 69 16.59 18.97 -17.97
N ILE A 70 15.30 19.27 -17.96
CA ILE A 70 14.32 18.72 -18.90
C ILE A 70 14.45 19.45 -20.25
N PRO A 71 14.71 18.74 -21.38
CA PRO A 71 14.80 19.35 -22.70
C PRO A 71 13.47 20.04 -23.09
N LYS A 72 13.56 21.23 -23.66
CA LYS A 72 12.43 21.92 -24.32
C LYS A 72 12.49 21.63 -25.81
N LEU A 73 11.32 21.39 -26.40
CA LEU A 73 11.17 21.25 -27.85
C LEU A 73 10.70 22.56 -28.46
N ARG A 74 11.06 22.83 -29.72
CA ARG A 74 10.65 24.03 -30.43
C ARG A 74 9.19 23.97 -30.88
N LYS A 75 8.72 22.74 -31.20
CA LYS A 75 7.32 22.48 -31.52
C LYS A 75 6.79 21.45 -30.50
N GLY A 76 5.65 21.75 -29.85
CA GLY A 76 5.07 20.91 -28.82
C GLY A 76 5.76 21.04 -27.44
N SER A 77 5.33 20.23 -26.50
CA SER A 77 5.91 20.14 -25.15
C SER A 77 6.42 18.71 -24.90
N TYR A 78 7.57 18.62 -24.27
CA TYR A 78 8.13 17.35 -23.76
C TYR A 78 8.11 17.37 -22.25
N PHE A 79 7.65 16.25 -21.68
CA PHE A 79 7.76 15.97 -20.26
C PHE A 79 8.11 14.50 -20.08
N PRO A 80 9.16 14.17 -19.28
CA PRO A 80 9.58 12.79 -19.09
C PRO A 80 8.50 11.93 -18.42
N GLY A 81 8.16 10.78 -19.00
CA GLY A 81 7.13 9.89 -18.48
C GLY A 81 7.45 9.38 -17.07
N PHE A 82 8.72 9.18 -16.75
CA PHE A 82 9.15 8.73 -15.40
C PHE A 82 8.98 9.81 -14.32
N LEU A 83 8.81 11.08 -14.68
CA LEU A 83 8.48 12.15 -13.74
C LEU A 83 6.96 12.32 -13.53
N GLU A 84 6.15 11.52 -14.22
CA GLU A 84 4.69 11.52 -14.12
C GLU A 84 4.07 10.42 -13.21
N PRO A 85 4.79 9.73 -12.28
CA PRO A 85 4.29 8.54 -11.60
C PRO A 85 3.00 8.75 -10.80
N ARG A 86 2.64 10.00 -10.46
CA ARG A 86 1.45 10.32 -9.66
C ARG A 86 0.38 11.11 -10.43
N ARG A 87 0.44 11.14 -11.74
CA ARG A 87 -0.47 11.96 -12.54
C ARG A 87 -1.94 11.55 -12.40
N THR A 88 -2.21 10.25 -12.26
CA THR A 88 -3.57 9.72 -12.11
C THR A 88 -4.15 10.06 -10.74
N ALA A 89 -3.38 9.85 -9.65
CA ALA A 89 -3.83 10.22 -8.30
C ALA A 89 -3.96 11.74 -8.13
N GLU A 90 -3.07 12.53 -8.70
CA GLU A 90 -3.17 13.99 -8.65
C GLU A 90 -4.36 14.51 -9.46
N LYS A 91 -4.63 13.93 -10.64
CA LYS A 91 -5.85 14.21 -11.40
C LYS A 91 -7.10 13.80 -10.64
N ALA A 92 -7.09 12.63 -10.00
CA ALA A 92 -8.20 12.16 -9.17
C ALA A 92 -8.43 13.08 -7.97
N LEU A 93 -7.38 13.51 -7.30
CA LEU A 93 -7.47 14.47 -6.19
C LEU A 93 -8.07 15.79 -6.66
N ALA A 94 -7.58 16.36 -7.76
CA ALA A 94 -8.12 17.58 -8.32
C ALA A 94 -9.59 17.45 -8.71
N ALA A 95 -9.96 16.36 -9.37
CA ALA A 95 -11.35 16.09 -9.75
C ALA A 95 -12.28 15.99 -8.54
N VAL A 96 -11.86 15.28 -7.49
CA VAL A 96 -12.64 15.13 -6.24
C VAL A 96 -12.78 16.47 -5.52
N ILE A 97 -11.71 17.26 -5.45
CA ILE A 97 -11.76 18.59 -4.81
C ILE A 97 -12.70 19.52 -5.55
N GLN A 98 -12.66 19.50 -6.88
CA GLN A 98 -13.54 20.33 -7.71
C GLN A 98 -14.99 19.86 -7.62
N GLU A 99 -15.24 18.56 -7.60
CA GLU A 99 -16.57 18.00 -7.37
C GLU A 99 -17.13 18.43 -6.00
N ALA A 100 -16.30 18.35 -4.96
CA ALA A 100 -16.68 18.82 -3.62
C ALA A 100 -17.02 20.31 -3.59
N TYR A 101 -16.24 21.16 -4.29
CA TYR A 101 -16.52 22.58 -4.42
C TYR A 101 -17.84 22.87 -5.15
N ILE A 102 -18.09 22.19 -6.27
CA ILE A 102 -19.32 22.33 -7.06
C ILE A 102 -20.55 21.92 -6.24
N GLN A 103 -20.43 20.94 -5.34
CA GLN A 103 -21.49 20.49 -4.45
C GLN A 103 -21.61 21.31 -3.15
N GLY A 104 -20.93 22.44 -3.06
CA GLY A 104 -21.03 23.38 -1.93
C GLY A 104 -20.24 22.96 -0.69
N VAL A 105 -19.30 22.04 -0.82
CA VAL A 105 -18.31 21.76 0.22
C VAL A 105 -17.19 22.78 0.07
N SER A 106 -17.34 23.93 0.73
CA SER A 106 -16.36 25.02 0.67
C SER A 106 -15.08 24.62 1.42
N THR A 107 -13.95 24.55 0.70
CA THR A 107 -12.64 24.56 1.30
C THR A 107 -11.84 25.70 0.68
N ARG A 108 -11.39 26.66 1.50
CA ARG A 108 -10.55 27.80 1.08
C ARG A 108 -9.25 27.39 0.38
N SER A 109 -8.82 26.16 0.64
CA SER A 109 -7.59 25.58 0.09
C SER A 109 -7.72 25.02 -1.33
N VAL A 110 -8.95 24.88 -1.86
CA VAL A 110 -9.20 24.28 -3.18
C VAL A 110 -8.59 25.10 -4.31
N ASP A 111 -8.78 26.41 -4.28
CA ASP A 111 -8.22 27.31 -5.32
C ASP A 111 -6.69 27.34 -5.32
N GLU A 112 -6.08 27.29 -4.15
CA GLU A 112 -4.61 27.27 -4.01
C GLU A 112 -4.04 25.93 -4.47
N LEU A 113 -4.71 24.81 -4.14
CA LEU A 113 -4.26 23.49 -4.55
C LEU A 113 -4.41 23.29 -6.06
N VAL A 114 -5.54 23.68 -6.65
CA VAL A 114 -5.78 23.61 -8.10
C VAL A 114 -4.79 24.47 -8.87
N LYS A 115 -4.47 25.66 -8.36
CA LYS A 115 -3.43 26.52 -8.92
C LYS A 115 -2.02 25.94 -8.76
N ALA A 116 -1.72 25.34 -7.61
CA ALA A 116 -0.43 24.66 -7.37
C ALA A 116 -0.23 23.46 -8.29
N MET A 117 -1.33 22.79 -8.71
CA MET A 117 -1.30 21.71 -9.70
C MET A 117 -1.22 22.19 -11.15
N GLY A 118 -1.09 23.50 -11.37
CA GLY A 118 -0.94 24.09 -12.71
C GLY A 118 -2.23 24.14 -13.55
N MET A 119 -3.39 24.00 -12.91
CA MET A 119 -4.69 24.05 -13.58
C MET A 119 -5.32 25.44 -13.39
N SER A 120 -5.53 26.15 -14.48
CA SER A 120 -6.28 27.41 -14.52
C SER A 120 -7.69 27.14 -15.03
N GLY A 121 -8.68 27.11 -14.11
CA GLY A 121 -10.10 27.06 -14.42
C GLY A 121 -10.56 25.83 -15.21
N ILE A 122 -11.24 24.87 -14.56
CA ILE A 122 -11.86 23.72 -15.23
C ILE A 122 -13.38 23.88 -15.20
N SER A 123 -14.02 23.63 -16.35
CA SER A 123 -15.49 23.61 -16.44
C SER A 123 -16.09 22.34 -15.80
N LYS A 124 -17.36 22.38 -15.39
CA LYS A 124 -18.08 21.21 -14.85
C LYS A 124 -18.02 20.00 -15.78
N SER A 125 -18.13 20.22 -17.08
CA SER A 125 -18.06 19.14 -18.09
C SER A 125 -16.67 18.52 -18.19
N GLN A 126 -15.62 19.30 -18.02
CA GLN A 126 -14.24 18.79 -17.99
C GLN A 126 -13.98 17.97 -16.71
N VAL A 127 -14.47 18.42 -15.54
CA VAL A 127 -14.40 17.65 -14.30
C VAL A 127 -15.13 16.31 -14.46
N SER A 128 -16.37 16.33 -14.99
CA SER A 128 -17.16 15.10 -15.18
C SER A 128 -16.46 14.11 -16.11
N ARG A 129 -15.88 14.58 -17.23
CA ARG A 129 -15.12 13.73 -18.15
C ARG A 129 -13.88 13.16 -17.48
N LEU A 130 -13.11 13.98 -16.77
CA LEU A 130 -11.93 13.53 -16.04
C LEU A 130 -12.27 12.50 -14.97
N CYS A 131 -13.38 12.70 -14.23
CA CYS A 131 -13.90 11.71 -13.30
C CYS A 131 -14.21 10.38 -13.98
N GLY A 132 -14.90 10.40 -15.13
CA GLY A 132 -15.24 9.20 -15.90
C GLY A 132 -13.99 8.43 -16.36
N GLU A 133 -13.00 9.12 -16.93
CA GLU A 133 -11.73 8.50 -17.36
C GLU A 133 -10.97 7.83 -16.19
N ILE A 134 -10.99 8.46 -15.00
CA ILE A 134 -10.35 7.89 -13.82
C ILE A 134 -11.15 6.72 -13.27
N ASP A 135 -12.48 6.86 -13.20
CA ASP A 135 -13.37 5.82 -12.70
C ASP A 135 -13.24 4.54 -13.54
N GLU A 136 -13.20 4.62 -14.86
CA GLU A 136 -12.98 3.48 -15.75
C GLU A 136 -11.66 2.76 -15.42
N ARG A 137 -10.57 3.49 -15.28
CA ARG A 137 -9.27 2.90 -14.95
C ARG A 137 -9.24 2.26 -13.56
N VAL A 138 -9.83 2.93 -12.57
CA VAL A 138 -9.92 2.44 -11.19
C VAL A 138 -10.78 1.17 -11.15
N HIS A 139 -11.95 1.15 -11.80
CA HIS A 139 -12.80 -0.02 -11.85
C HIS A 139 -12.11 -1.18 -12.58
N ALA A 140 -11.50 -0.94 -13.73
CA ALA A 140 -10.74 -1.99 -14.45
C ALA A 140 -9.65 -2.60 -13.55
N PHE A 141 -8.95 -1.78 -12.76
CA PHE A 141 -7.95 -2.24 -11.81
C PHE A 141 -8.56 -3.04 -10.65
N LEU A 142 -9.62 -2.52 -10.02
CA LEU A 142 -10.25 -3.14 -8.85
C LEU A 142 -11.01 -4.43 -9.19
N ASP A 143 -11.54 -4.54 -10.41
CA ASP A 143 -12.35 -5.68 -10.86
C ASP A 143 -11.53 -6.72 -11.64
N ARG A 144 -10.22 -6.49 -11.85
CA ARG A 144 -9.37 -7.42 -12.57
C ARG A 144 -9.38 -8.83 -11.96
N PRO A 145 -9.24 -9.91 -12.77
CA PRO A 145 -9.05 -11.27 -12.27
C PRO A 145 -7.84 -11.34 -11.33
N ILE A 146 -7.93 -12.20 -10.31
CA ILE A 146 -6.84 -12.49 -9.37
C ILE A 146 -6.33 -13.88 -9.72
N GLU A 147 -5.15 -13.96 -10.33
CA GLU A 147 -4.56 -15.20 -10.81
C GLU A 147 -3.52 -15.77 -9.85
N GLY A 148 -3.34 -17.09 -9.86
CA GLY A 148 -2.35 -17.76 -9.00
C GLY A 148 -2.79 -17.94 -7.55
N ASP A 149 -1.84 -18.31 -6.69
CA ASP A 149 -2.04 -18.54 -5.27
C ASP A 149 -1.42 -17.42 -4.43
N TRP A 150 -2.13 -17.02 -3.38
CA TRP A 150 -1.81 -15.86 -2.55
C TRP A 150 -1.69 -16.24 -1.07
N PRO A 151 -0.57 -16.81 -0.63
CA PRO A 151 -0.44 -17.36 0.72
C PRO A 151 -0.60 -16.32 1.84
N TYR A 152 -0.27 -15.07 1.61
CA TYR A 152 -0.34 -14.01 2.62
C TYR A 152 -1.25 -12.88 2.17
N LEU A 153 -2.19 -12.51 3.04
CA LEU A 153 -3.17 -11.47 2.81
C LEU A 153 -3.18 -10.48 3.97
N TRP A 154 -2.87 -9.21 3.72
CA TRP A 154 -3.03 -8.11 4.68
C TRP A 154 -4.31 -7.37 4.39
N ILE A 155 -5.08 -7.13 5.43
CA ILE A 155 -6.33 -6.36 5.34
C ILE A 155 -6.36 -5.34 6.48
N ASP A 156 -6.77 -4.13 6.14
CA ASP A 156 -6.96 -3.07 7.12
C ASP A 156 -8.06 -2.12 6.67
N ALA A 157 -8.61 -1.34 7.59
CA ALA A 157 -9.60 -0.32 7.33
C ALA A 157 -9.11 1.05 7.80
N THR A 158 -9.44 2.07 7.04
CA THR A 158 -9.30 3.47 7.45
C THR A 158 -10.64 4.16 7.34
N TYR A 159 -10.83 5.24 8.10
CA TYR A 159 -12.10 5.98 8.11
C TYR A 159 -11.96 7.33 7.43
N VAL A 160 -12.91 7.64 6.57
CA VAL A 160 -13.04 8.94 5.90
C VAL A 160 -14.41 9.52 6.12
N LYS A 161 -14.56 10.84 5.96
CA LYS A 161 -15.82 11.53 6.11
C LYS A 161 -16.48 11.73 4.76
N VAL A 162 -17.76 11.40 4.66
CA VAL A 162 -18.57 11.57 3.45
C VAL A 162 -19.89 12.27 3.78
N ARG A 163 -20.43 12.97 2.80
CA ARG A 163 -21.75 13.58 2.88
C ARG A 163 -22.80 12.60 2.38
N GLU A 164 -23.69 12.17 3.27
CA GLU A 164 -24.80 11.26 2.97
C GLU A 164 -26.10 11.85 3.50
N ALA A 165 -27.09 11.97 2.63
CA ALA A 165 -28.43 12.54 2.96
C ALA A 165 -28.36 13.86 3.75
N GLY A 166 -27.44 14.76 3.40
CA GLY A 166 -27.27 16.06 4.06
C GLY A 166 -26.51 16.02 5.39
N ARG A 167 -26.06 14.85 5.84
CA ARG A 167 -25.26 14.67 7.07
C ARG A 167 -23.82 14.29 6.73
N ILE A 168 -22.90 14.55 7.65
CA ILE A 168 -21.53 14.08 7.58
C ILE A 168 -21.43 12.79 8.38
N VAL A 169 -21.12 11.69 7.71
CA VAL A 169 -20.91 10.38 8.32
C VAL A 169 -19.48 9.91 8.11
N SER A 170 -19.02 9.02 8.99
CA SER A 170 -17.73 8.36 8.84
C SER A 170 -17.95 6.99 8.21
N VAL A 171 -17.26 6.71 7.10
CA VAL A 171 -17.34 5.42 6.40
C VAL A 171 -15.98 4.72 6.44
N ALA A 172 -16.01 3.40 6.48
CA ALA A 172 -14.82 2.57 6.44
C ALA A 172 -14.38 2.35 5.00
N VAL A 173 -13.09 2.54 4.73
CA VAL A 173 -12.42 2.15 3.49
C VAL A 173 -11.52 0.96 3.80
N ILE A 174 -11.91 -0.20 3.33
CA ILE A 174 -11.16 -1.45 3.46
C ILE A 174 -10.18 -1.56 2.31
N ILE A 175 -8.93 -1.98 2.60
CA ILE A 175 -7.89 -2.24 1.61
C ILE A 175 -7.31 -3.63 1.86
N ALA A 176 -7.13 -4.40 0.78
CA ALA A 176 -6.49 -5.69 0.78
C ALA A 176 -5.22 -5.69 -0.08
N ILE A 177 -4.13 -6.15 0.52
CA ILE A 177 -2.84 -6.37 -0.13
C ILE A 177 -2.47 -7.83 0.05
N ALA A 178 -1.88 -8.46 -0.95
CA ALA A 178 -1.41 -9.82 -0.82
C ALA A 178 -0.04 -10.04 -1.47
N VAL A 179 0.59 -11.14 -1.12
CA VAL A 179 1.82 -11.64 -1.76
C VAL A 179 1.51 -12.97 -2.41
N ASN A 180 1.85 -13.09 -3.70
CA ASN A 180 1.68 -14.32 -4.47
C ASN A 180 2.83 -15.31 -4.26
N THR A 181 2.73 -16.49 -4.88
CA THR A 181 3.77 -17.54 -4.83
C THR A 181 5.08 -17.14 -5.50
N ASP A 182 5.08 -16.11 -6.34
CA ASP A 182 6.29 -15.54 -6.94
C ASP A 182 6.99 -14.50 -6.06
N GLY A 183 6.46 -14.27 -4.85
CA GLY A 183 6.98 -13.30 -3.88
C GLY A 183 6.67 -11.85 -4.23
N VAL A 184 5.78 -11.62 -5.20
CA VAL A 184 5.36 -10.28 -5.62
C VAL A 184 4.18 -9.82 -4.77
N ARG A 185 4.22 -8.55 -4.38
CA ARG A 185 3.17 -7.92 -3.59
C ARG A 185 2.26 -7.09 -4.48
N GLU A 186 0.93 -7.28 -4.31
CA GLU A 186 -0.07 -6.53 -5.05
C GLU A 186 -1.22 -6.03 -4.16
N VAL A 187 -1.85 -4.95 -4.60
CA VAL A 187 -3.15 -4.54 -4.08
C VAL A 187 -4.23 -5.38 -4.74
N LEU A 188 -4.99 -6.15 -3.97
CA LEU A 188 -6.05 -6.99 -4.50
C LEU A 188 -7.40 -6.29 -4.63
N GLY A 189 -7.63 -5.25 -3.83
CA GLY A 189 -8.86 -4.49 -3.91
C GLY A 189 -9.11 -3.56 -2.75
N MET A 190 -10.19 -2.80 -2.87
CA MET A 190 -10.75 -1.95 -1.83
C MET A 190 -12.27 -2.02 -1.81
N SER A 191 -12.87 -1.58 -0.72
CA SER A 191 -14.31 -1.39 -0.61
C SER A 191 -14.64 -0.25 0.35
N VAL A 192 -15.71 0.49 0.07
CA VAL A 192 -16.23 1.56 0.93
C VAL A 192 -17.52 1.07 1.56
N GLY A 193 -17.72 1.30 2.85
CA GLY A 193 -18.94 0.89 3.54
C GLY A 193 -19.14 1.58 4.89
N PRO A 194 -20.32 1.44 5.48
CA PRO A 194 -20.73 2.24 6.64
C PRO A 194 -19.96 1.89 7.92
N SER A 195 -19.45 0.67 8.04
CA SER A 195 -18.77 0.21 9.27
C SER A 195 -17.98 -1.06 9.02
N GLU A 196 -17.11 -1.42 9.96
CA GLU A 196 -16.35 -2.69 9.97
C GLU A 196 -17.17 -3.89 10.49
N ALA A 197 -18.46 -3.97 10.16
CA ALA A 197 -19.30 -5.09 10.56
C ALA A 197 -18.97 -6.37 9.78
N GLU A 198 -19.21 -7.56 10.38
CA GLU A 198 -18.97 -8.86 9.77
C GLU A 198 -19.58 -9.01 8.35
N PRO A 199 -20.82 -8.57 8.08
CA PRO A 199 -21.40 -8.66 6.74
C PRO A 199 -20.60 -7.89 5.69
N PHE A 200 -20.06 -6.72 6.02
CA PHE A 200 -19.26 -5.91 5.12
C PHE A 200 -17.91 -6.62 4.81
N TRP A 201 -17.22 -7.11 5.82
CA TRP A 201 -16.02 -7.92 5.66
C TRP A 201 -16.27 -9.20 4.84
N THR A 202 -17.39 -9.89 5.13
CA THR A 202 -17.78 -11.12 4.41
C THR A 202 -18.01 -10.84 2.93
N ASN A 203 -18.72 -9.76 2.59
CA ASN A 203 -18.99 -9.38 1.20
C ASN A 203 -17.72 -9.00 0.47
N PHE A 204 -16.82 -8.26 1.11
CA PHE A 204 -15.54 -7.89 0.55
C PHE A 204 -14.67 -9.13 0.26
N LEU A 205 -14.48 -10.03 1.22
CA LEU A 205 -13.72 -11.26 1.02
C LEU A 205 -14.33 -12.16 -0.07
N ARG A 206 -15.67 -12.27 -0.14
CA ARG A 206 -16.36 -12.98 -1.22
C ARG A 206 -16.15 -12.33 -2.58
N SER A 207 -16.03 -11.01 -2.66
CA SER A 207 -15.71 -10.34 -3.93
C SER A 207 -14.32 -10.71 -4.41
N LEU A 208 -13.33 -10.77 -3.51
CA LEU A 208 -11.97 -11.21 -3.85
C LEU A 208 -11.93 -12.68 -4.28
N THR A 209 -12.63 -13.57 -3.57
CA THR A 209 -12.66 -15.00 -3.95
C THR A 209 -13.38 -15.23 -5.28
N ARG A 210 -14.45 -14.49 -5.59
CA ARG A 210 -15.11 -14.54 -6.91
C ARG A 210 -14.21 -14.08 -8.05
N ARG A 211 -13.30 -13.13 -7.78
CA ARG A 211 -12.28 -12.68 -8.73
C ARG A 211 -11.11 -13.63 -8.87
N GLY A 212 -11.01 -14.67 -8.03
CA GLY A 212 -9.99 -15.72 -8.13
C GLY A 212 -9.02 -15.81 -6.95
N LEU A 213 -9.20 -15.04 -5.87
CA LEU A 213 -8.35 -15.16 -4.67
C LEU A 213 -8.43 -16.57 -4.09
N ARG A 214 -7.29 -17.25 -4.05
CA ARG A 214 -7.13 -18.61 -3.52
C ARG A 214 -5.77 -18.82 -2.88
N GLY A 215 -5.58 -19.97 -2.21
CA GLY A 215 -4.29 -20.35 -1.61
C GLY A 215 -3.92 -19.57 -0.35
N VAL A 216 -4.82 -18.75 0.22
CA VAL A 216 -4.54 -17.97 1.44
C VAL A 216 -4.24 -18.91 2.59
N LYS A 217 -3.11 -18.68 3.26
CA LYS A 217 -2.65 -19.42 4.44
C LYS A 217 -2.73 -18.59 5.71
N LEU A 218 -2.54 -17.28 5.58
CA LEU A 218 -2.53 -16.34 6.70
C LEU A 218 -3.19 -15.03 6.29
N VAL A 219 -4.14 -14.57 7.11
CA VAL A 219 -4.68 -13.21 7.05
C VAL A 219 -4.04 -12.40 8.18
N ILE A 220 -3.43 -11.27 7.84
CA ILE A 220 -2.76 -10.36 8.78
C ILE A 220 -3.59 -9.09 8.90
N SER A 221 -4.06 -8.77 10.09
CA SER A 221 -4.90 -7.59 10.34
C SER A 221 -4.84 -7.17 11.81
N ASP A 222 -5.51 -6.06 12.13
CA ASP A 222 -5.85 -5.76 13.52
C ASP A 222 -6.89 -6.76 14.04
N ALA A 223 -6.87 -6.99 15.35
CA ALA A 223 -7.80 -7.90 16.02
C ALA A 223 -9.23 -7.32 16.01
N HIS A 224 -9.93 -7.48 14.88
CA HIS A 224 -11.33 -7.10 14.74
C HIS A 224 -12.19 -8.36 14.62
N GLU A 225 -13.12 -8.55 15.56
CA GLU A 225 -13.94 -9.77 15.63
C GLU A 225 -14.76 -10.03 14.36
N GLY A 226 -15.30 -8.96 13.74
CA GLY A 226 -16.05 -9.07 12.48
C GLY A 226 -15.21 -9.59 11.33
N LEU A 227 -13.94 -9.13 11.21
CA LEU A 227 -13.01 -9.62 10.21
C LEU A 227 -12.58 -11.06 10.49
N LYS A 228 -12.34 -11.39 11.76
CA LYS A 228 -11.99 -12.75 12.18
C LYS A 228 -13.08 -13.77 11.78
N ALA A 229 -14.34 -13.45 12.09
CA ALA A 229 -15.50 -14.26 11.71
C ALA A 229 -15.62 -14.39 10.17
N ALA A 230 -15.47 -13.30 9.45
CA ALA A 230 -15.53 -13.28 7.98
C ALA A 230 -14.39 -14.09 7.33
N ALA A 231 -13.15 -13.98 7.82
CA ALA A 231 -12.00 -14.73 7.33
C ALA A 231 -12.17 -16.24 7.55
N ALA A 232 -12.61 -16.65 8.73
CA ALA A 232 -12.91 -18.06 9.04
C ALA A 232 -14.02 -18.61 8.14
N LYS A 233 -15.07 -17.83 7.89
CA LYS A 233 -16.23 -18.21 7.08
C LYS A 233 -15.93 -18.31 5.58
N VAL A 234 -15.18 -17.37 5.03
CA VAL A 234 -14.97 -17.25 3.57
C VAL A 234 -13.69 -17.92 3.13
N LEU A 235 -12.58 -17.69 3.83
CA LEU A 235 -11.25 -18.17 3.46
C LEU A 235 -10.86 -19.46 4.18
N LYS A 236 -11.57 -19.83 5.25
CA LYS A 236 -11.28 -20.98 6.12
C LYS A 236 -9.88 -20.97 6.72
N VAL A 237 -9.37 -19.78 7.03
CA VAL A 237 -8.05 -19.56 7.61
C VAL A 237 -8.14 -18.78 8.91
N HIS A 238 -7.11 -18.92 9.74
CA HIS A 238 -6.98 -18.15 10.97
C HIS A 238 -6.45 -16.76 10.68
N LEU A 239 -6.91 -15.79 11.48
CA LEU A 239 -6.40 -14.43 11.46
C LEU A 239 -5.19 -14.33 12.37
N ALA A 240 -4.08 -13.80 11.86
CA ALA A 240 -2.95 -13.38 12.69
C ALA A 240 -3.14 -11.95 13.19
N THR A 241 -3.17 -11.81 14.51
CA THR A 241 -3.16 -10.49 15.14
C THR A 241 -1.75 -9.91 15.18
N ARG A 242 -1.61 -8.64 14.84
CA ARG A 242 -0.33 -7.92 14.88
C ARG A 242 0.26 -7.94 16.29
N ARG A 243 1.54 -8.32 16.37
CA ARG A 243 2.30 -8.23 17.63
C ARG A 243 2.22 -6.85 18.29
N VAL A 244 2.41 -5.79 17.50
CA VAL A 244 2.41 -4.39 17.99
C VAL A 244 1.03 -4.01 18.54
N HIS A 245 -0.05 -4.42 17.87
CA HIS A 245 -1.41 -4.15 18.31
C HIS A 245 -1.74 -4.91 19.61
N PHE A 246 -1.38 -6.18 19.67
CA PHE A 246 -1.51 -6.97 20.91
C PHE A 246 -0.76 -6.32 22.07
N ILE A 247 0.53 -5.94 21.87
CA ILE A 247 1.34 -5.28 22.90
C ILE A 247 0.68 -3.97 23.36
N ARG A 248 0.17 -3.16 22.45
CA ARG A 248 -0.53 -1.90 22.80
C ARG A 248 -1.75 -2.18 23.67
N ASN A 249 -2.58 -3.16 23.32
CA ASN A 249 -3.75 -3.56 24.09
C ASN A 249 -3.34 -4.15 25.43
N ALA A 250 -2.32 -5.00 25.47
CA ALA A 250 -1.77 -5.56 26.71
C ALA A 250 -1.31 -4.49 27.69
N LEU A 251 -0.56 -3.49 27.20
CA LEU A 251 -0.05 -2.38 28.02
C LEU A 251 -1.16 -1.43 28.50
N ALA A 252 -2.33 -1.41 27.87
CA ALA A 252 -3.48 -0.66 28.36
C ALA A 252 -4.01 -1.21 29.71
N HIS A 253 -3.78 -2.51 30.00
CA HIS A 253 -4.14 -3.16 31.24
C HIS A 253 -3.09 -3.01 32.34
N ALA A 254 -1.94 -2.37 32.05
CA ALA A 254 -0.86 -2.13 33.02
C ALA A 254 -0.75 -0.64 33.39
N GLY A 255 -0.57 -0.35 34.66
CA GLY A 255 -0.27 1.01 35.15
C GLY A 255 1.03 1.57 34.57
N LYS A 256 1.14 2.91 34.43
CA LYS A 256 2.29 3.57 33.77
C LYS A 256 3.65 3.07 34.25
N GLY A 257 3.86 2.91 35.56
CA GLY A 257 5.14 2.44 36.15
C GLY A 257 5.43 0.94 35.93
N GLN A 258 4.46 0.15 35.43
CA GLN A 258 4.59 -1.30 35.28
C GLN A 258 4.67 -1.73 33.79
N ARG A 259 4.41 -0.81 32.85
CA ARG A 259 4.39 -1.08 31.42
C ARG A 259 5.70 -1.63 30.90
N GLN A 260 6.83 -1.12 31.34
CA GLN A 260 8.15 -1.60 30.92
C GLN A 260 8.40 -3.04 31.35
N MET A 261 8.02 -3.41 32.60
CA MET A 261 8.13 -4.76 33.11
C MET A 261 7.24 -5.71 32.29
N VAL A 262 5.97 -5.37 32.08
CA VAL A 262 5.04 -6.18 31.30
C VAL A 262 5.54 -6.35 29.86
N LEU A 263 6.03 -5.27 29.24
CA LEU A 263 6.61 -5.31 27.89
C LEU A 263 7.83 -6.24 27.84
N ALA A 264 8.73 -6.18 28.82
CA ALA A 264 9.89 -7.03 28.88
C ALA A 264 9.48 -8.51 29.01
N MET A 265 8.50 -8.82 29.86
CA MET A 265 7.97 -10.21 30.00
C MET A 265 7.36 -10.71 28.71
N ILE A 266 6.50 -9.92 28.03
CA ILE A 266 5.89 -10.32 26.75
C ILE A 266 6.95 -10.49 25.65
N ASN A 267 8.00 -9.65 25.63
CA ASN A 267 9.06 -9.75 24.65
C ASN A 267 9.89 -11.04 24.78
N THR A 268 9.97 -11.67 25.97
CA THR A 268 10.64 -12.98 26.14
C THR A 268 9.97 -14.08 25.33
N VAL A 269 8.68 -13.98 25.08
CA VAL A 269 7.94 -14.93 24.23
C VAL A 269 8.42 -14.88 22.78
N PHE A 270 8.57 -13.66 22.26
CA PHE A 270 8.97 -13.44 20.85
C PHE A 270 10.48 -13.64 20.62
N ALA A 271 11.25 -13.78 21.69
CA ALA A 271 12.68 -14.10 21.63
C ALA A 271 12.94 -15.62 21.51
N GLN A 272 11.91 -16.45 21.58
CA GLN A 272 12.07 -17.90 21.48
C GLN A 272 12.34 -18.34 20.02
N ASP A 273 13.20 -19.35 19.88
CA ASP A 273 13.61 -19.86 18.56
C ASP A 273 12.57 -20.75 17.87
N THR A 274 11.78 -21.48 18.66
CA THR A 274 10.77 -22.42 18.16
C THR A 274 9.35 -21.99 18.55
N SER A 275 8.39 -22.47 17.79
CA SER A 275 6.96 -22.23 18.06
C SER A 275 6.53 -22.81 19.41
N GLU A 276 6.99 -24.03 19.71
CA GLU A 276 6.68 -24.76 20.95
C GLU A 276 7.23 -24.01 22.17
N ALA A 277 8.49 -23.55 22.11
CA ALA A 277 9.11 -22.76 23.17
C ALA A 277 8.38 -21.42 23.37
N ALA A 278 7.96 -20.76 22.28
CA ALA A 278 7.20 -19.51 22.36
C ALA A 278 5.82 -19.72 22.99
N ILE A 279 5.11 -20.79 22.65
CA ILE A 279 3.82 -21.16 23.28
C ILE A 279 4.00 -21.46 24.76
N ALA A 280 5.00 -22.25 25.14
CA ALA A 280 5.29 -22.53 26.53
C ALA A 280 5.62 -21.26 27.33
N GLN A 281 6.47 -20.39 26.75
CA GLN A 281 6.83 -19.11 27.35
C GLN A 281 5.63 -18.16 27.47
N TRP A 282 4.73 -18.13 26.46
CA TRP A 282 3.51 -17.36 26.50
C TRP A 282 2.64 -17.71 27.69
N ARG A 283 2.40 -19.02 27.91
CA ARG A 283 1.62 -19.53 29.03
C ARG A 283 2.28 -19.22 30.37
N THR A 284 3.59 -19.39 30.45
CA THR A 284 4.37 -19.04 31.65
C THR A 284 4.21 -17.56 32.00
N VAL A 285 4.33 -16.67 31.02
CA VAL A 285 4.16 -15.21 31.22
C VAL A 285 2.71 -14.89 31.61
N ALA A 286 1.72 -15.50 30.97
CA ALA A 286 0.32 -15.31 31.32
C ALA A 286 0.03 -15.71 32.77
N ASP A 287 0.58 -16.84 33.24
CA ASP A 287 0.42 -17.30 34.62
C ASP A 287 1.13 -16.40 35.64
N GLN A 288 2.34 -15.93 35.34
CA GLN A 288 3.07 -14.98 36.19
C GLN A 288 2.32 -13.63 36.33
N LEU A 289 1.63 -13.22 35.29
CA LEU A 289 0.84 -11.98 35.30
C LEU A 289 -0.54 -12.14 35.97
N ARG A 290 -1.04 -13.36 36.11
CA ARG A 290 -2.41 -13.66 36.54
C ARG A 290 -2.76 -13.06 37.90
N GLY A 291 -1.85 -13.17 38.88
CA GLY A 291 -2.08 -12.65 40.24
C GLY A 291 -2.17 -11.11 40.31
N LYS A 292 -1.40 -10.40 39.49
CA LYS A 292 -1.31 -8.93 39.54
C LYS A 292 -2.12 -8.24 38.45
N PHE A 293 -2.29 -8.89 37.30
CA PHE A 293 -2.95 -8.34 36.11
C PHE A 293 -3.94 -9.38 35.49
N PRO A 294 -5.02 -9.76 36.21
CA PRO A 294 -5.91 -10.81 35.76
C PRO A 294 -6.59 -10.53 34.41
N LYS A 295 -6.89 -9.26 34.10
CA LYS A 295 -7.44 -8.86 32.79
C LYS A 295 -6.43 -9.05 31.67
N LEU A 296 -5.15 -8.76 31.91
CA LEU A 296 -4.07 -8.94 30.96
C LEU A 296 -3.80 -10.43 30.69
N SER A 297 -3.74 -11.24 31.76
CA SER A 297 -3.60 -12.69 31.62
C SER A 297 -4.77 -13.29 30.80
N GLY A 298 -6.01 -12.91 31.11
CA GLY A 298 -7.18 -13.35 30.33
C GLY A 298 -7.16 -12.87 28.85
N LEU A 299 -6.56 -11.70 28.57
CA LEU A 299 -6.32 -11.27 27.19
C LEU A 299 -5.26 -12.17 26.52
N MET A 300 -4.18 -12.50 27.23
CA MET A 300 -3.15 -13.40 26.71
C MET A 300 -3.73 -14.80 26.40
N ASP A 301 -4.49 -15.38 27.33
CA ASP A 301 -5.12 -16.69 27.14
C ASP A 301 -6.01 -16.74 25.89
N LYS A 302 -6.77 -15.68 25.62
CA LYS A 302 -7.66 -15.58 24.44
C LYS A 302 -6.92 -15.32 23.12
N SER A 303 -5.75 -14.68 23.18
CA SER A 303 -5.03 -14.21 21.99
C SER A 303 -3.88 -15.11 21.58
N GLU A 304 -3.57 -16.21 22.33
CA GLU A 304 -2.43 -17.10 22.07
C GLU A 304 -2.37 -17.57 20.62
N ALA A 305 -3.45 -18.16 20.12
CA ALA A 305 -3.51 -18.72 18.79
C ALA A 305 -3.33 -17.65 17.69
N ASP A 306 -3.96 -16.48 17.87
CA ASP A 306 -3.94 -15.42 16.88
C ASP A 306 -2.59 -14.68 16.84
N VAL A 307 -1.97 -14.44 18.00
CA VAL A 307 -0.71 -13.69 18.11
C VAL A 307 0.50 -14.53 17.74
N LEU A 308 0.48 -15.85 18.02
CA LEU A 308 1.60 -16.75 17.76
C LEU A 308 1.47 -17.50 16.42
N SER A 309 0.37 -17.36 15.68
CA SER A 309 0.12 -18.05 14.40
C SER A 309 1.25 -17.85 13.37
N PHE A 310 1.89 -16.66 13.33
CA PHE A 310 2.99 -16.38 12.40
C PHE A 310 4.23 -17.24 12.64
N LEU A 311 4.40 -17.83 13.83
CA LEU A 311 5.54 -18.67 14.16
C LEU A 311 5.53 -20.03 13.44
N SER A 312 4.39 -20.47 12.93
CA SER A 312 4.27 -21.68 12.10
C SER A 312 4.78 -21.49 10.68
N PHE A 313 5.12 -20.26 10.29
CA PHE A 313 5.59 -19.90 8.96
C PHE A 313 7.13 -19.81 8.89
N PRO A 314 7.72 -19.88 7.67
CA PRO A 314 9.17 -19.84 7.48
C PRO A 314 9.83 -18.63 8.15
N LYS A 315 10.98 -18.84 8.82
CA LYS A 315 11.68 -17.78 9.56
C LYS A 315 11.97 -16.55 8.70
N ALA A 316 12.32 -16.75 7.42
CA ALA A 316 12.59 -15.68 6.46
C ALA A 316 11.38 -14.76 6.22
N HIS A 317 10.16 -15.25 6.38
CA HIS A 317 8.93 -14.48 6.18
C HIS A 317 8.42 -13.79 7.44
N ARG A 318 8.82 -14.27 8.64
CA ARG A 318 8.27 -13.81 9.92
C ARG A 318 8.41 -12.31 10.13
N THR A 319 9.49 -11.70 9.63
CA THR A 319 9.71 -10.25 9.74
C THR A 319 8.71 -9.43 8.93
N GLN A 320 8.21 -9.98 7.82
CA GLN A 320 7.21 -9.32 6.97
C GLN A 320 5.78 -9.58 7.47
N ILE A 321 5.48 -10.82 7.91
CA ILE A 321 4.12 -11.23 8.27
C ILE A 321 3.70 -10.82 9.69
N HIS A 322 4.64 -10.56 10.60
CA HIS A 322 4.30 -10.00 11.93
C HIS A 322 4.10 -8.48 11.89
N SER A 323 4.42 -7.84 10.76
CA SER A 323 4.37 -6.41 10.55
C SER A 323 3.39 -6.06 9.42
N THR A 324 2.72 -4.94 9.59
CA THR A 324 1.83 -4.37 8.57
C THR A 324 2.42 -3.13 7.93
N ASN A 325 3.73 -2.92 8.07
CA ASN A 325 4.43 -1.77 7.49
C ASN A 325 4.01 -1.45 6.04
N PRO A 326 3.78 -2.44 5.14
CA PRO A 326 3.30 -2.15 3.79
C PRO A 326 1.95 -1.46 3.77
N LEU A 327 1.01 -1.98 4.58
CA LEU A 327 -0.35 -1.46 4.66
C LEU A 327 -0.42 -0.16 5.46
N GLU A 328 0.37 -0.03 6.53
CA GLU A 328 0.46 1.20 7.33
C GLU A 328 0.96 2.39 6.50
N ARG A 329 2.00 2.18 5.67
CA ARG A 329 2.50 3.23 4.77
C ARG A 329 1.46 3.64 3.74
N LEU A 330 0.77 2.66 3.17
CA LEU A 330 -0.30 2.90 2.20
C LEU A 330 -1.48 3.64 2.85
N ASN A 331 -1.91 3.20 4.02
CA ASN A 331 -2.97 3.87 4.78
C ASN A 331 -2.57 5.29 5.21
N ALA A 332 -1.31 5.53 5.56
CA ALA A 332 -0.81 6.87 5.85
C ALA A 332 -0.86 7.79 4.62
N GLU A 333 -0.51 7.28 3.43
CA GLU A 333 -0.63 8.05 2.18
C GLU A 333 -2.09 8.29 1.82
N VAL A 334 -2.95 7.28 1.91
CA VAL A 334 -4.40 7.43 1.72
C VAL A 334 -4.93 8.50 2.66
N LYS A 335 -4.61 8.42 3.95
CA LYS A 335 -5.05 9.39 4.95
C LYS A 335 -4.57 10.80 4.64
N ARG A 336 -3.29 10.95 4.28
CA ARG A 336 -2.71 12.24 3.91
C ARG A 336 -3.47 12.90 2.73
N ARG A 337 -3.88 12.10 1.72
CA ARG A 337 -4.62 12.62 0.56
C ARG A 337 -6.08 12.88 0.88
N THR A 338 -6.71 12.00 1.66
CA THR A 338 -8.12 12.17 2.07
C THR A 338 -8.31 13.32 3.05
N ASP A 339 -7.32 13.62 3.90
CA ASP A 339 -7.36 14.77 4.82
C ASP A 339 -7.36 16.12 4.08
N VAL A 340 -6.77 16.18 2.87
CA VAL A 340 -6.82 17.38 2.02
C VAL A 340 -8.24 17.67 1.56
N VAL A 341 -9.01 16.64 1.21
CA VAL A 341 -10.43 16.75 0.84
C VAL A 341 -11.30 17.06 2.06
N GLY A 342 -11.00 16.42 3.18
CA GLY A 342 -11.72 16.54 4.46
C GLY A 342 -13.06 15.85 4.45
N ILE A 343 -14.02 16.28 3.63
CA ILE A 343 -15.36 15.69 3.51
C ILE A 343 -15.64 15.36 2.05
N PHE A 344 -15.82 14.08 1.76
CA PHE A 344 -16.14 13.62 0.41
C PHE A 344 -17.60 13.90 0.04
N PRO A 345 -17.90 14.23 -1.23
CA PRO A 345 -19.27 14.43 -1.67
C PRO A 345 -20.08 13.13 -1.73
N ASN A 346 -19.45 12.00 -2.04
CA ASN A 346 -20.08 10.68 -2.17
C ASN A 346 -19.02 9.55 -2.14
N ASP A 347 -19.47 8.30 -2.07
CA ASP A 347 -18.59 7.11 -2.03
C ASP A 347 -17.79 6.92 -3.34
N ALA A 348 -18.36 7.30 -4.49
CA ALA A 348 -17.66 7.25 -5.77
C ALA A 348 -16.40 8.12 -5.77
N SER A 349 -16.45 9.31 -5.16
CA SER A 349 -15.29 10.18 -5.02
C SER A 349 -14.21 9.57 -4.13
N ILE A 350 -14.60 8.83 -3.06
CA ILE A 350 -13.66 8.09 -2.21
C ILE A 350 -12.98 7.00 -3.05
N THR A 351 -13.78 6.19 -3.75
CA THR A 351 -13.30 5.10 -4.60
C THR A 351 -12.35 5.62 -5.68
N ARG A 352 -12.68 6.74 -6.32
CA ARG A 352 -11.85 7.40 -7.34
C ARG A 352 -10.48 7.79 -6.79
N LEU A 353 -10.45 8.54 -5.68
CA LEU A 353 -9.18 9.02 -5.12
C LEU A 353 -8.35 7.88 -4.55
N VAL A 354 -8.94 7.07 -3.69
CA VAL A 354 -8.22 5.96 -3.04
C VAL A 354 -7.84 4.90 -4.06
N GLY A 355 -8.75 4.55 -4.99
CA GLY A 355 -8.47 3.60 -6.07
C GLY A 355 -7.33 4.05 -7.00
N ALA A 356 -7.26 5.35 -7.32
CA ALA A 356 -6.15 5.89 -8.11
C ALA A 356 -4.81 5.80 -7.36
N LEU A 357 -4.79 6.08 -6.05
CA LEU A 357 -3.60 5.90 -5.20
C LEU A 357 -3.15 4.43 -5.14
N LEU A 358 -4.12 3.52 -5.02
CA LEU A 358 -3.85 2.08 -4.96
C LEU A 358 -3.31 1.56 -6.30
N LEU A 359 -3.85 2.03 -7.42
CA LEU A 359 -3.37 1.69 -8.77
C LEU A 359 -1.91 2.13 -8.95
N GLU A 360 -1.58 3.39 -8.63
CA GLU A 360 -0.20 3.89 -8.73
C GLU A 360 0.76 3.12 -7.82
N GLN A 361 0.34 2.83 -6.59
CA GLN A 361 1.18 2.07 -5.68
C GLN A 361 1.39 0.62 -6.15
N ASN A 362 0.37 0.03 -6.77
CA ASN A 362 0.48 -1.31 -7.36
C ASN A 362 1.49 -1.32 -8.51
N ASP A 363 1.41 -0.34 -9.41
CA ASP A 363 2.36 -0.19 -10.52
C ASP A 363 3.79 0.01 -10.02
N GLU A 364 4.00 0.85 -8.98
CA GLU A 364 5.31 1.00 -8.34
C GLU A 364 5.85 -0.31 -7.76
N TRP A 365 4.99 -1.15 -7.16
CA TRP A 365 5.41 -2.43 -6.58
C TRP A 365 5.80 -3.46 -7.63
N GLN A 366 5.15 -3.47 -8.77
CA GLN A 366 5.49 -4.37 -9.87
C GLN A 366 6.90 -4.09 -10.46
N LEU A 367 7.37 -2.84 -10.35
CA LEU A 367 8.72 -2.46 -10.77
C LEU A 367 9.80 -2.77 -9.71
N GLN A 368 9.40 -3.14 -8.49
CA GLN A 368 10.32 -3.41 -7.39
C GLN A 368 10.77 -4.87 -7.39
N ARG A 369 11.88 -5.14 -6.64
CA ARG A 369 12.29 -6.51 -6.35
C ARG A 369 11.21 -7.26 -5.56
N ARG A 370 11.22 -8.59 -5.64
CA ARG A 370 10.34 -9.47 -4.88
C ARG A 370 10.27 -9.05 -3.41
N TYR A 371 9.07 -9.05 -2.88
CA TYR A 371 8.82 -8.68 -1.48
C TYR A 371 9.16 -9.81 -0.51
N MET A 372 9.02 -11.07 -0.94
CA MET A 372 9.36 -12.27 -0.17
C MET A 372 10.26 -13.22 -0.94
N GLN A 373 11.04 -14.01 -0.19
CA GLN A 373 11.93 -15.04 -0.74
C GLN A 373 11.12 -16.27 -1.19
N LEU A 374 11.51 -16.85 -2.34
CA LEU A 374 10.78 -17.94 -2.97
C LEU A 374 10.85 -19.26 -2.20
N GLU A 375 12.01 -19.57 -1.61
CA GLU A 375 12.24 -20.85 -0.91
C GLU A 375 11.21 -21.08 0.19
N GLY A 376 10.87 -20.04 0.94
CA GLY A 376 9.84 -20.11 1.97
C GLY A 376 8.43 -20.29 1.41
N LEU A 377 8.13 -19.74 0.23
CA LEU A 377 6.83 -19.85 -0.43
C LEU A 377 6.63 -21.23 -1.06
N GLN A 378 7.68 -21.82 -1.62
CA GLN A 378 7.66 -23.19 -2.16
C GLN A 378 7.37 -24.21 -1.05
N ALA A 379 8.03 -24.08 0.11
CA ALA A 379 7.78 -24.98 1.25
C ALA A 379 6.31 -24.91 1.75
N LEU A 380 5.62 -23.80 1.59
CA LEU A 380 4.19 -23.69 1.90
C LEU A 380 3.29 -24.38 0.86
N SER A 381 3.71 -24.40 -0.40
CA SER A 381 3.01 -25.11 -1.48
C SER A 381 3.18 -26.62 -1.36
N ASP A 382 4.38 -27.11 -1.09
CA ASP A 382 4.73 -28.55 -1.00
C ASP A 382 4.03 -29.25 0.17
N ASN A 383 3.82 -28.54 1.30
CA ASN A 383 3.05 -29.08 2.43
C ASN A 383 1.57 -29.36 2.11
N GLN A 384 1.03 -28.80 1.06
CA GLN A 384 -0.34 -29.08 0.62
C GLN A 384 -0.43 -30.40 -0.16
N THR A 385 0.60 -30.71 -0.95
CA THR A 385 0.72 -31.96 -1.71
C THR A 385 0.91 -33.16 -0.75
N ALA A 386 1.70 -32.99 0.30
CA ALA A 386 1.89 -34.03 1.33
C ALA A 386 0.63 -34.34 2.12
N ARG A 387 -0.23 -33.34 2.43
CA ARG A 387 -1.52 -33.56 3.13
C ARG A 387 -2.57 -34.22 2.26
N LEU A 388 -2.60 -33.95 0.96
CA LEU A 388 -3.49 -34.63 0.02
C LEU A 388 -3.10 -36.10 -0.18
N SER A 389 -1.80 -36.41 -0.18
CA SER A 389 -1.29 -37.78 -0.26
C SER A 389 -1.57 -38.59 1.02
N ALA A 390 -1.67 -37.95 2.19
CA ALA A 390 -1.97 -38.61 3.46
C ALA A 390 -3.48 -38.86 3.68
N VAL A 391 -4.35 -38.27 2.88
CA VAL A 391 -5.82 -38.47 2.95
C VAL A 391 -6.30 -39.52 1.94
N VAL A 392 -5.44 -39.95 1.00
CA VAL A 392 -5.77 -40.92 -0.06
C VAL A 392 -5.20 -42.31 0.27
N ASN A 393 -4.49 -42.50 1.35
CA ASN A 393 -4.09 -43.77 1.94
C ASN A 393 -4.84 -43.95 3.29
#